data_b30d7345ae776994a5416f0cc5a0e948
#
_entry.id   b30d7345ae776994a5416f0cc5a0e948
#
_cell.length_a   1.000
_cell.length_b   1.000
_cell.length_c   1.000
_cell.angle_alpha   90.00
_cell.angle_beta   90.00
_cell.angle_gamma   90.00
#
_symmetry.space_group_name_H-M   'P 1'
#
loop_
_entity.id
_entity.type
_entity.pdbx_description
1 polymer ?
#
loop_
_entity_poly.entity_id
_entity_poly.type
_entity_poly.pdbx_seq_one_letter_code
_entity_poly.pdbx_strand_id
1 'polypeptide(L)'
;TAYVYVMIPWLSRFQWHAFTLFPHPTKPNHSTLCIGNAGDWTKRLHAAIDAPSIRTAYFYGPFESEFSDVAIDATHCIAVASGIGITPTLSLVQRYKEIKRVNVIWTCRDAGLVEYFLHKMDLSAISQYAFLLIFYTGTRDLVVPKHLPANFFIFR
;
A
#
# COMPACT_ATOMS: atom_id res chain seq x y z
N THR A 1 -6.28 9.72 -3.33
CA THR A 1 -4.97 9.04 -3.35
C THR A 1 -3.99 9.84 -4.19
N ALA A 2 -2.73 9.86 -3.79
CA ALA A 2 -1.68 10.55 -4.52
C ALA A 2 -0.59 9.57 -4.94
N TYR A 3 0.15 9.93 -5.99
CA TYR A 3 1.31 9.18 -6.44
C TYR A 3 2.44 10.14 -6.82
N VAL A 4 3.65 9.61 -6.87
CA VAL A 4 4.84 10.32 -7.35
C VAL A 4 5.57 9.48 -8.36
N TYR A 5 6.23 10.13 -9.29
CA TYR A 5 7.26 9.49 -10.11
C TYR A 5 8.59 9.54 -9.38
N VAL A 6 9.30 8.42 -9.39
CA VAL A 6 10.62 8.27 -8.78
C VAL A 6 11.63 7.89 -9.86
N MET A 7 12.74 8.61 -9.88
CA MET A 7 13.89 8.29 -10.71
C MET A 7 15.11 8.16 -9.82
N ILE A 8 15.85 7.10 -10.00
CA ILE A 8 17.05 6.78 -9.24
C ILE A 8 18.25 6.74 -10.20
N PRO A 9 19.07 7.80 -10.28
CA PRO A 9 20.04 7.98 -11.35
C PRO A 9 21.17 6.93 -11.37
N TRP A 10 21.46 6.35 -10.22
CA TRP A 10 22.45 5.26 -10.12
C TRP A 10 21.90 3.89 -10.54
N LEU A 11 20.59 3.75 -10.76
CA LEU A 11 19.96 2.58 -11.38
C LEU A 11 19.71 2.82 -12.87
N SER A 12 19.10 3.96 -13.19
CA SER A 12 18.81 4.38 -14.56
C SER A 12 18.56 5.89 -14.61
N ARG A 13 19.23 6.59 -15.54
CA ARG A 13 19.13 8.05 -15.67
C ARG A 13 17.86 8.52 -16.39
N PHE A 14 17.12 7.61 -17.02
CA PHE A 14 16.01 7.98 -17.90
C PHE A 14 14.68 7.31 -17.50
N GLN A 15 14.69 6.44 -16.50
CA GLN A 15 13.48 5.70 -16.11
C GLN A 15 12.84 6.34 -14.87
N TRP A 16 11.59 6.77 -15.07
CA TRP A 16 10.71 7.24 -14.04
C TRP A 16 9.63 6.20 -13.79
N HIS A 17 9.39 5.86 -12.53
CA HIS A 17 8.38 4.89 -12.14
C HIS A 17 7.39 5.54 -11.18
N ALA A 18 6.10 5.34 -11.43
CA ALA A 18 5.02 5.84 -10.58
C ALA A 18 4.82 4.93 -9.37
N PHE A 19 4.76 5.53 -8.18
CA PHE A 19 4.45 4.83 -6.93
C PHE A 19 3.41 5.59 -6.13
N THR A 20 2.48 4.85 -5.54
CA THR A 20 1.48 5.42 -4.65
C THR A 20 2.12 5.96 -3.39
N LEU A 21 1.75 7.19 -3.03
CA LEU A 21 1.99 7.75 -1.71
C LEU A 21 0.88 7.32 -0.77
N PHE A 22 1.23 6.79 0.37
CA PHE A 22 0.27 6.58 1.45
C PHE A 22 0.83 7.11 2.78
N PRO A 23 -0.05 7.50 3.71
CA PRO A 23 0.39 8.08 4.98
C PRO A 23 1.32 7.15 5.75
N HIS A 24 2.36 7.72 6.36
CA HIS A 24 3.24 6.96 7.24
C HIS A 24 2.46 6.55 8.50
N PRO A 25 2.54 5.28 8.94
CA PRO A 25 1.69 4.77 10.01
C PRO A 25 1.88 5.49 11.36
N THR A 26 3.08 6.00 11.64
CA THR A 26 3.40 6.57 12.96
C THR A 26 3.97 7.99 12.91
N LYS A 27 4.25 8.54 11.73
CA LYS A 27 4.85 9.87 11.58
C LYS A 27 3.88 10.79 10.84
N PRO A 28 3.28 11.78 11.52
CA PRO A 28 2.43 12.76 10.84
C PRO A 28 3.24 13.55 9.80
N ASN A 29 2.59 13.98 8.75
CA ASN A 29 3.20 14.73 7.63
C ASN A 29 4.31 13.98 6.86
N HIS A 30 4.37 12.67 7.01
CA HIS A 30 5.25 11.81 6.22
C HIS A 30 4.41 10.88 5.36
N SER A 31 4.91 10.63 4.15
CA SER A 31 4.34 9.62 3.25
C SER A 31 5.31 8.47 3.07
N THR A 32 4.76 7.33 2.76
CA THR A 32 5.50 6.08 2.53
C THR A 32 5.30 5.64 1.08
N LEU A 33 6.34 5.09 0.50
CA LEU A 33 6.31 4.35 -0.75
C LEU A 33 6.53 2.87 -0.46
N CYS A 34 5.68 2.01 -1.00
CA CYS A 34 5.90 0.58 -0.98
C CYS A 34 6.28 0.12 -2.39
N ILE A 35 7.50 -0.35 -2.56
CA ILE A 35 8.05 -0.76 -3.86
C ILE A 35 8.18 -2.28 -3.88
N GLY A 36 7.24 -2.93 -4.54
CA GLY A 36 7.26 -4.38 -4.74
C GLY A 36 8.34 -4.81 -5.73
N ASN A 37 8.90 -5.99 -5.51
CA ASN A 37 9.89 -6.58 -6.41
C ASN A 37 9.19 -7.23 -7.62
N ALA A 38 8.94 -6.47 -8.68
CA ALA A 38 8.15 -6.90 -9.84
C ALA A 38 8.96 -7.02 -11.15
N GLY A 39 9.65 -5.97 -11.56
CA GLY A 39 10.40 -5.89 -12.81
C GLY A 39 11.90 -5.71 -12.62
N ASP A 40 12.66 -5.63 -13.71
CA ASP A 40 14.12 -5.55 -13.64
C ASP A 40 14.64 -4.32 -12.90
N TRP A 41 13.95 -3.19 -13.01
CA TRP A 41 14.32 -1.98 -12.29
C TRP A 41 14.16 -2.17 -10.78
N THR A 42 13.02 -2.70 -10.33
CA THR A 42 12.75 -2.95 -8.90
C THR A 42 13.64 -4.05 -8.34
N LYS A 43 13.96 -5.11 -9.12
CA LYS A 43 14.93 -6.14 -8.73
C LYS A 43 16.32 -5.56 -8.50
N ARG A 44 16.80 -4.70 -9.42
CA ARG A 44 18.07 -4.00 -9.25
C ARG A 44 18.06 -3.06 -8.05
N LEU A 45 16.94 -2.36 -7.79
CA LEU A 45 16.79 -1.53 -6.60
C LEU A 45 16.93 -2.37 -5.34
N HIS A 46 16.18 -3.47 -5.22
CA HIS A 46 16.24 -4.37 -4.08
C HIS A 46 17.66 -4.90 -3.84
N ALA A 47 18.34 -5.38 -4.88
CA ALA A 47 19.73 -5.88 -4.76
C ALA A 47 20.72 -4.80 -4.33
N ALA A 48 20.46 -3.53 -4.62
CA ALA A 48 21.39 -2.44 -4.33
C ALA A 48 21.18 -1.79 -2.95
N ILE A 49 20.07 -2.08 -2.26
CA ILE A 49 19.75 -1.50 -0.94
C ILE A 49 19.99 -2.48 0.22
N ASP A 50 20.62 -3.62 -0.02
CA ASP A 50 20.92 -4.61 1.02
C ASP A 50 21.82 -4.05 2.14
N ALA A 51 22.58 -2.98 1.85
CA ALA A 51 23.35 -2.25 2.85
C ALA A 51 22.85 -0.80 2.97
N PRO A 52 22.80 -0.25 4.20
CA PRO A 52 22.44 1.15 4.40
C PRO A 52 23.38 2.07 3.61
N SER A 53 22.81 2.95 2.80
CA SER A 53 23.57 3.91 2.03
C SER A 53 22.75 5.18 1.78
N ILE A 54 23.43 6.34 1.69
CA ILE A 54 22.82 7.60 1.29
C ILE A 54 23.05 7.76 -0.20
N ARG A 55 21.97 7.78 -0.98
CA ARG A 55 22.03 7.91 -2.43
C ARG A 55 20.97 8.87 -2.93
N THR A 56 21.26 9.54 -4.04
CA THR A 56 20.33 10.49 -4.68
C THR A 56 19.14 9.76 -5.30
N ALA A 57 17.96 10.30 -5.09
CA ALA A 57 16.73 9.97 -5.79
C ALA A 57 16.00 11.26 -6.15
N TYR A 58 15.32 11.27 -7.29
CA TYR A 58 14.50 12.40 -7.73
C TYR A 58 13.03 12.01 -7.67
N PHE A 59 12.21 12.97 -7.22
CA PHE A 59 10.77 12.82 -7.10
C PHE A 59 10.09 13.90 -7.94
N TYR A 60 9.05 13.49 -8.67
CA TYR A 60 8.19 14.40 -9.41
C TYR A 60 6.73 14.16 -9.05
N GLY A 61 6.06 15.17 -8.56
CA GLY A 61 4.71 15.15 -7.99
C GLY A 61 4.66 15.86 -6.64
N PRO A 62 3.67 15.59 -5.78
CA PRO A 62 2.64 14.54 -5.94
C PRO A 62 1.57 14.89 -6.97
N PHE A 63 1.00 13.85 -7.58
CA PHE A 63 -0.14 13.94 -8.48
C PHE A 63 -1.35 13.28 -7.83
N GLU A 64 -2.53 13.83 -8.06
CA GLU A 64 -3.76 13.16 -7.65
C GLU A 64 -4.09 11.99 -8.59
N SER A 65 -4.64 10.92 -8.01
CA SER A 65 -5.08 9.75 -8.75
C SER A 65 -6.58 9.82 -8.99
N GLU A 66 -7.04 9.57 -10.20
CA GLU A 66 -8.46 9.45 -10.56
C GLU A 66 -9.18 8.38 -9.73
N PHE A 67 -8.45 7.42 -9.18
CA PHE A 67 -8.99 6.41 -8.27
C PHE A 67 -9.72 7.00 -7.05
N SER A 68 -9.36 8.21 -6.63
CA SER A 68 -10.04 8.91 -5.53
C SER A 68 -11.34 9.60 -5.97
N ASP A 69 -11.46 10.00 -7.23
CA ASP A 69 -12.59 10.80 -7.70
C ASP A 69 -13.87 9.96 -7.80
N VAL A 70 -13.72 8.69 -8.20
CA VAL A 70 -14.85 7.74 -8.27
C VAL A 70 -15.53 7.55 -6.91
N ALA A 71 -14.81 7.73 -5.81
CA ALA A 71 -15.36 7.57 -4.47
C ALA A 71 -16.06 8.82 -3.93
N ILE A 72 -15.98 9.98 -4.60
CA ILE A 72 -16.48 11.26 -4.06
C ILE A 72 -17.99 11.21 -3.82
N ASP A 73 -18.76 10.70 -4.77
CA ASP A 73 -20.23 10.72 -4.73
C ASP A 73 -20.85 9.53 -4.00
N ALA A 74 -20.06 8.50 -3.69
CA ALA A 74 -20.56 7.30 -3.04
C ALA A 74 -20.54 7.44 -1.51
N THR A 75 -21.59 7.05 -0.82
CA THR A 75 -21.66 6.96 0.65
C THR A 75 -20.96 5.71 1.19
N HIS A 76 -20.96 4.64 0.40
CA HIS A 76 -20.34 3.35 0.70
C HIS A 76 -19.52 2.91 -0.49
N CYS A 77 -18.32 2.43 -0.26
CA CYS A 77 -17.43 1.94 -1.30
C CYS A 77 -16.95 0.53 -0.97
N ILE A 78 -16.72 -0.26 -2.01
CA ILE A 78 -15.96 -1.51 -1.92
C ILE A 78 -14.72 -1.31 -2.78
N ALA A 79 -13.56 -1.34 -2.15
CA ALA A 79 -12.28 -1.28 -2.83
C ALA A 79 -11.70 -2.69 -2.98
N VAL A 80 -11.40 -3.10 -4.21
CA VAL A 80 -10.83 -4.41 -4.51
C VAL A 80 -9.37 -4.22 -4.90
N ALA A 81 -8.48 -4.94 -4.24
CA ALA A 81 -7.04 -4.86 -4.44
C ALA A 81 -6.43 -6.22 -4.73
N SER A 82 -5.35 -6.24 -5.52
CA SER A 82 -4.53 -7.42 -5.74
C SER A 82 -3.05 -7.08 -5.46
N GLY A 83 -2.37 -7.92 -4.68
CA GLY A 83 -0.96 -7.74 -4.33
C GLY A 83 -0.67 -6.34 -3.81
N ILE A 84 0.33 -5.66 -4.42
CA ILE A 84 0.75 -4.30 -4.03
C ILE A 84 -0.32 -3.23 -4.28
N GLY A 85 -1.37 -3.51 -5.05
CA GLY A 85 -2.52 -2.62 -5.24
C GLY A 85 -3.28 -2.28 -3.94
N ILE A 86 -2.92 -2.92 -2.83
CA ILE A 86 -3.40 -2.54 -1.50
C ILE A 86 -2.98 -1.11 -1.13
N THR A 87 -1.87 -0.58 -1.66
CA THR A 87 -1.36 0.76 -1.29
C THR A 87 -2.30 1.90 -1.68
N PRO A 88 -2.81 2.01 -2.93
CA PRO A 88 -3.81 3.03 -3.25
C PRO A 88 -5.13 2.80 -2.51
N THR A 89 -5.49 1.55 -2.25
CA THR A 89 -6.71 1.21 -1.49
C THR A 89 -6.63 1.73 -0.05
N LEU A 90 -5.54 1.51 0.66
CA LEU A 90 -5.36 2.04 2.02
C LEU A 90 -5.29 3.56 2.05
N SER A 91 -4.68 4.18 1.04
CA SER A 91 -4.71 5.64 0.90
C SER A 91 -6.14 6.17 0.73
N LEU A 92 -6.99 5.46 -0.03
CA LEU A 92 -8.41 5.79 -0.16
C LEU A 92 -9.15 5.64 1.18
N VAL A 93 -8.96 4.52 1.86
CA VAL A 93 -9.55 4.28 3.20
C VAL A 93 -9.17 5.40 4.16
N GLN A 94 -7.88 5.74 4.22
CA GLN A 94 -7.38 6.79 5.10
C GLN A 94 -8.00 8.16 4.81
N ARG A 95 -8.18 8.49 3.51
CA ARG A 95 -8.78 9.76 3.09
C ARG A 95 -10.24 9.89 3.52
N TYR A 96 -10.99 8.78 3.49
CA TYR A 96 -12.45 8.80 3.67
C TYR A 96 -12.94 8.19 4.99
N LYS A 97 -12.06 7.72 5.88
CA LYS A 97 -12.40 7.00 7.12
C LYS A 97 -13.42 7.70 8.02
N GLU A 98 -13.44 9.03 8.02
CA GLU A 98 -14.35 9.85 8.85
C GLU A 98 -15.69 10.14 8.17
N ILE A 99 -15.77 9.92 6.84
CA ILE A 99 -16.90 10.40 6.03
C ILE A 99 -17.66 9.23 5.43
N LYS A 100 -16.97 8.15 5.08
CA LYS A 100 -17.54 7.05 4.28
C LYS A 100 -17.09 5.69 4.82
N ARG A 101 -17.93 4.71 4.57
CA ARG A 101 -17.57 3.31 4.78
C ARG A 101 -16.84 2.79 3.53
N VAL A 102 -15.62 2.37 3.69
CA VAL A 102 -14.81 1.76 2.62
C VAL A 102 -14.45 0.33 3.03
N ASN A 103 -15.20 -0.64 2.54
CA ASN A 103 -14.86 -2.06 2.69
C ASN A 103 -13.70 -2.40 1.74
N VAL A 104 -12.81 -3.28 2.19
CA VAL A 104 -11.64 -3.67 1.41
C VAL A 104 -11.67 -5.18 1.16
N ILE A 105 -11.54 -5.57 -0.09
CA ILE A 105 -11.30 -6.95 -0.51
C ILE A 105 -9.89 -7.00 -1.10
N TRP A 106 -9.02 -7.78 -0.49
CA TRP A 106 -7.63 -7.87 -0.92
C TRP A 106 -7.23 -9.32 -1.20
N THR A 107 -6.84 -9.60 -2.42
CA THR A 107 -6.23 -10.88 -2.78
C THR A 107 -4.71 -10.73 -2.87
N CYS A 108 -3.97 -11.63 -2.22
CA CYS A 108 -2.51 -11.57 -2.22
C CYS A 108 -1.90 -12.97 -2.06
N ARG A 109 -0.87 -13.26 -2.86
CA ARG A 109 -0.09 -14.51 -2.74
C ARG A 109 1.24 -14.31 -2.00
N ASP A 110 1.68 -13.07 -1.83
CA ASP A 110 2.93 -12.72 -1.15
C ASP A 110 2.68 -12.62 0.36
N ALA A 111 3.14 -13.63 1.09
CA ALA A 111 3.02 -13.66 2.54
C ALA A 111 3.75 -12.53 3.22
N GLY A 112 4.95 -12.15 2.72
CA GLY A 112 5.73 -11.04 3.29
C GLY A 112 5.00 -9.71 3.17
N LEU A 113 4.31 -9.48 2.06
CA LEU A 113 3.50 -8.29 1.87
C LEU A 113 2.29 -8.27 2.82
N VAL A 114 1.57 -9.39 2.95
CA VAL A 114 0.43 -9.50 3.88
C VAL A 114 0.89 -9.25 5.32
N GLU A 115 1.95 -9.92 5.76
CA GLU A 115 2.52 -9.78 7.10
C GLU A 115 3.00 -8.35 7.36
N TYR A 116 3.66 -7.70 6.38
CA TYR A 116 4.09 -6.31 6.50
C TYR A 116 2.91 -5.39 6.82
N PHE A 117 1.81 -5.52 6.06
CA PHE A 117 0.63 -4.69 6.29
C PHE A 117 -0.07 -5.02 7.61
N LEU A 118 -0.15 -6.28 7.99
CA LEU A 118 -0.79 -6.67 9.25
C LEU A 118 0.01 -6.25 10.51
N HIS A 119 1.34 -6.22 10.44
CA HIS A 119 2.19 -5.96 11.60
C HIS A 119 2.73 -4.53 11.68
N LYS A 120 2.91 -3.85 10.55
CA LYS A 120 3.61 -2.57 10.48
C LYS A 120 2.71 -1.38 10.17
N MET A 121 1.58 -1.64 9.52
CA MET A 121 0.66 -0.57 9.16
C MET A 121 -0.37 -0.36 10.26
N ASP A 122 -0.68 0.91 10.51
CA ASP A 122 -1.84 1.26 11.33
C ASP A 122 -3.12 1.02 10.53
N LEU A 123 -3.71 -0.14 10.73
CA LEU A 123 -4.98 -0.52 10.11
C LEU A 123 -6.20 0.03 10.83
N SER A 124 -6.01 0.83 11.91
CA SER A 124 -7.10 1.53 12.61
C SER A 124 -7.82 2.54 11.70
N ALA A 125 -7.17 2.92 10.59
CA ALA A 125 -7.80 3.70 9.54
C ALA A 125 -9.01 3.01 8.90
N ILE A 126 -9.06 1.67 8.92
CA ILE A 126 -10.26 0.94 8.52
C ILE A 126 -11.27 1.13 9.64
N SER A 127 -12.31 1.90 9.35
CA SER A 127 -13.36 2.27 10.30
C SER A 127 -13.92 1.01 10.98
N GLN A 128 -14.30 1.12 12.25
CA GLN A 128 -14.94 0.00 12.98
C GLN A 128 -16.19 -0.58 12.29
N TYR A 129 -16.74 0.12 11.30
CA TYR A 129 -17.89 -0.31 10.51
C TYR A 129 -17.52 -0.85 9.11
N ALA A 130 -16.24 -0.79 8.73
CA ALA A 130 -15.76 -1.32 7.46
C ALA A 130 -15.09 -2.67 7.66
N PHE A 131 -15.10 -3.52 6.62
CA PHE A 131 -14.48 -4.83 6.65
C PHE A 131 -13.20 -4.84 5.82
N LEU A 132 -12.20 -5.58 6.30
CA LEU A 132 -11.05 -6.01 5.52
C LEU A 132 -11.11 -7.52 5.32
N LEU A 133 -11.34 -7.93 4.10
CA LEU A 133 -11.37 -9.35 3.68
C LEU A 133 -10.07 -9.63 2.92
N ILE A 134 -9.20 -10.46 3.47
CA ILE A 134 -7.94 -10.87 2.86
C ILE A 134 -8.08 -12.29 2.34
N PHE A 135 -7.98 -12.46 1.02
CA PHE A 135 -7.90 -13.75 0.36
C PHE A 135 -6.43 -14.06 0.07
N TYR A 136 -5.83 -14.83 0.96
CA TYR A 136 -4.44 -15.23 0.82
C TYR A 136 -4.34 -16.48 -0.04
N THR A 137 -3.67 -16.37 -1.17
CA THR A 137 -3.53 -17.45 -2.16
C THR A 137 -2.10 -17.99 -2.25
N GLY A 138 -1.25 -17.65 -1.29
CA GLY A 138 0.12 -18.16 -1.23
C GLY A 138 0.20 -19.55 -0.57
N THR A 139 1.37 -20.18 -0.69
CA THR A 139 1.63 -21.53 -0.16
C THR A 139 2.28 -21.52 1.23
N ARG A 140 3.02 -20.44 1.57
CA ARG A 140 3.65 -20.29 2.88
C ARG A 140 2.60 -19.92 3.93
N ASP A 141 2.73 -20.42 5.14
CA ASP A 141 1.86 -20.00 6.24
C ASP A 141 2.13 -18.55 6.62
N LEU A 142 1.06 -17.85 6.99
CA LEU A 142 1.12 -16.46 7.44
C LEU A 142 1.42 -16.38 8.93
N VAL A 143 2.31 -15.47 9.29
CA VAL A 143 2.49 -15.04 10.68
C VAL A 143 1.53 -13.89 10.95
N VAL A 144 0.42 -14.20 11.61
CA VAL A 144 -0.66 -13.25 11.89
C VAL A 144 -0.47 -12.65 13.29
N PRO A 145 -0.74 -11.34 13.50
CA PRO A 145 -0.74 -10.72 14.82
C PRO A 145 -1.71 -11.45 15.78
N LYS A 146 -1.35 -11.56 17.06
CA LYS A 146 -2.19 -12.19 18.09
C LYS A 146 -3.57 -11.51 18.23
N HIS A 147 -3.62 -10.22 17.96
CA HIS A 147 -4.84 -9.43 18.05
C HIS A 147 -5.06 -8.71 16.72
N LEU A 148 -6.07 -9.15 15.99
CA LEU A 148 -6.61 -8.46 14.83
C LEU A 148 -7.93 -7.78 15.22
N PRO A 149 -8.27 -6.64 14.61
CA PRO A 149 -9.60 -6.06 14.74
C PRO A 149 -10.69 -7.06 14.33
N ALA A 150 -11.84 -7.02 15.01
CA ALA A 150 -12.95 -7.96 14.79
C ALA A 150 -13.56 -7.91 13.37
N ASN A 151 -13.29 -6.84 12.63
CA ASN A 151 -13.73 -6.64 11.24
C ASN A 151 -12.70 -7.06 10.19
N PHE A 152 -11.63 -7.77 10.60
CA PHE A 152 -10.62 -8.32 9.71
C PHE A 152 -10.80 -9.82 9.57
N PHE A 153 -10.86 -10.30 8.33
CA PHE A 153 -11.05 -11.71 8.01
C PHE A 153 -9.97 -12.15 7.03
N ILE A 154 -9.34 -13.27 7.32
CA ILE A 154 -8.33 -13.87 6.45
C ILE A 154 -8.83 -15.22 6.00
N PHE A 155 -8.90 -15.42 4.69
CA PHE A 155 -9.30 -16.66 4.02
C PHE A 155 -8.08 -17.22 3.27
N ARG A 156 -8.01 -18.55 3.23
CA ARG A 156 -6.98 -19.28 2.49
C ARG A 156 -7.64 -20.26 1.50
#